data_1ec5c0ae1759a7ab597e4a9f4fe56c5f
#
_entry.id   1ec5c0ae1759a7ab597e4a9f4fe56c5f
#
_cell.length_a   1.000
_cell.length_b   1.000
_cell.length_c   1.000
_cell.angle_alpha   90.00
_cell.angle_beta   90.00
_cell.angle_gamma   90.00
#
_symmetry.space_group_name_H-M   'P 1'
#
loop_
_entity.id
_entity.type
_entity.pdbx_description
1 polymer ?
#
loop_
_entity_poly.entity_id
_entity_poly.type
_entity_poly.pdbx_seq_one_letter_code
_entity_poly.pdbx_strand_id
1 'polypeptide(L)'
;MANPNEMDMDISKVKYVVNSLPYYKPLATKAFQTSVLNGDQILDAIAEFTNSITNYSTKFDSAVENFSVNNHPTSHFGKDFNLFTAQENRGKALYSSLCSNCHGSLAGQPGKLVSNNGLYTNYKDLGAGKNQGEAKFKVPTLRNLIYTAPYMHDGSIATLDGVLEHYSQGIKYNPGLDESLTDYKKNPVKMNLSKQNKEDLIAFLNTLIDDTVMKAEKFSDPLKK
;
A
#
# COMPACT_ATOMS: atom_id res chain seq x y z
N MET A 1 2.24 -18.02 2.13
CA MET A 1 2.97 -18.73 3.21
C MET A 1 3.95 -19.78 2.67
N ALA A 2 3.58 -20.68 1.78
CA ALA A 2 4.44 -21.78 1.33
C ALA A 2 5.47 -21.40 0.25
N ASN A 3 5.46 -20.18 -0.25
CA ASN A 3 6.41 -19.73 -1.26
C ASN A 3 7.80 -19.54 -0.62
N PRO A 4 8.86 -20.19 -1.14
CA PRO A 4 10.22 -20.08 -0.61
C PRO A 4 10.78 -18.65 -0.59
N ASN A 5 10.32 -17.81 -1.52
CA ASN A 5 10.73 -16.40 -1.60
C ASN A 5 9.94 -15.46 -0.65
N GLU A 6 9.01 -16.01 0.12
CA GLU A 6 8.22 -15.28 1.11
C GLU A 6 8.51 -15.82 2.51
N MET A 7 7.61 -16.65 3.03
CA MET A 7 7.72 -17.18 4.39
C MET A 7 8.33 -18.58 4.47
N ASP A 8 8.44 -19.29 3.34
CA ASP A 8 8.92 -20.69 3.25
C ASP A 8 8.33 -21.60 4.34
N MET A 9 7.05 -21.43 4.62
CA MET A 9 6.40 -22.07 5.77
C MET A 9 5.51 -23.23 5.31
N ASP A 10 5.86 -24.43 5.75
CA ASP A 10 5.00 -25.60 5.58
C ASP A 10 3.78 -25.51 6.51
N ILE A 11 2.58 -25.55 5.94
CA ILE A 11 1.31 -25.49 6.67
C ILE A 11 1.20 -26.62 7.70
N SER A 12 1.81 -27.78 7.47
CA SER A 12 1.84 -28.89 8.42
C SER A 12 2.63 -28.54 9.68
N LYS A 13 3.75 -27.80 9.52
CA LYS A 13 4.53 -27.29 10.65
C LYS A 13 3.75 -26.24 11.43
N VAL A 14 3.10 -25.29 10.71
CA VAL A 14 2.25 -24.27 11.34
C VAL A 14 1.15 -24.93 12.17
N LYS A 15 0.42 -25.90 11.56
CA LYS A 15 -0.63 -26.66 12.24
C LYS A 15 -0.12 -27.36 13.49
N TYR A 16 1.04 -27.99 13.42
CA TYR A 16 1.66 -28.64 14.59
C TYR A 16 1.95 -27.62 15.70
N VAL A 17 2.63 -26.51 15.37
CA VAL A 17 3.00 -25.47 16.36
C VAL A 17 1.76 -24.87 17.00
N VAL A 18 0.77 -24.46 16.23
CA VAL A 18 -0.46 -23.83 16.73
C VAL A 18 -1.20 -24.77 17.68
N ASN A 19 -1.38 -26.05 17.30
CA ASN A 19 -2.09 -27.01 18.13
C ASN A 19 -1.30 -27.49 19.37
N SER A 20 0.03 -27.33 19.38
CA SER A 20 0.86 -27.66 20.54
C SER A 20 0.81 -26.61 21.65
N LEU A 21 0.42 -25.36 21.33
CA LEU A 21 0.41 -24.26 22.27
C LEU A 21 -0.95 -24.15 22.99
N PRO A 22 -0.97 -24.28 24.33
CA PRO A 22 -2.21 -24.47 25.10
C PRO A 22 -3.17 -23.26 25.00
N TYR A 23 -2.67 -22.05 24.78
CA TYR A 23 -3.51 -20.85 24.70
C TYR A 23 -4.36 -20.78 23.42
N TYR A 24 -4.02 -21.53 22.35
CA TYR A 24 -4.87 -21.57 21.16
C TYR A 24 -6.13 -22.43 21.34
N LYS A 25 -6.13 -23.43 22.21
CA LYS A 25 -7.29 -24.33 22.41
C LYS A 25 -8.60 -23.59 22.74
N PRO A 26 -8.63 -22.69 23.75
CA PRO A 26 -9.86 -21.95 24.06
C PRO A 26 -10.27 -20.99 22.93
N LEU A 27 -9.30 -20.41 22.22
CA LEU A 27 -9.57 -19.53 21.09
C LEU A 27 -10.17 -20.33 19.91
N ALA A 28 -9.58 -21.49 19.58
CA ALA A 28 -10.07 -22.41 18.56
C ALA A 28 -11.49 -22.90 18.86
N THR A 29 -11.75 -23.28 20.11
CA THR A 29 -13.08 -23.71 20.54
C THR A 29 -14.11 -22.60 20.39
N LYS A 30 -13.75 -21.35 20.72
CA LYS A 30 -14.64 -20.20 20.61
C LYS A 30 -14.93 -19.83 19.15
N ALA A 31 -13.91 -19.87 18.29
CA ALA A 31 -14.03 -19.41 16.89
C ALA A 31 -14.55 -20.49 15.95
N PHE A 32 -14.11 -21.76 16.12
CA PHE A 32 -14.35 -22.85 15.19
C PHE A 32 -15.05 -24.06 15.81
N GLN A 33 -15.48 -23.98 17.08
CA GLN A 33 -16.12 -25.07 17.81
C GLN A 33 -15.30 -26.39 17.87
N THR A 34 -13.97 -26.26 17.77
CA THR A 34 -13.02 -27.37 17.86
C THR A 34 -11.80 -26.95 18.67
N SER A 35 -11.18 -27.89 19.40
CA SER A 35 -9.94 -27.63 20.14
C SER A 35 -8.67 -27.90 19.32
N VAL A 36 -8.82 -28.44 18.11
CA VAL A 36 -7.71 -28.75 17.18
C VAL A 36 -8.02 -28.16 15.83
N LEU A 37 -7.19 -27.21 15.39
CA LEU A 37 -7.35 -26.52 14.12
C LEU A 37 -6.74 -27.33 12.97
N ASN A 38 -7.43 -27.38 11.84
CA ASN A 38 -6.86 -27.78 10.56
C ASN A 38 -6.17 -26.60 9.85
N GLY A 39 -5.50 -26.88 8.71
CA GLY A 39 -4.77 -25.84 7.97
C GLY A 39 -5.67 -24.73 7.45
N ASP A 40 -6.85 -25.06 6.93
CA ASP A 40 -7.79 -24.09 6.37
C ASP A 40 -8.32 -23.13 7.43
N GLN A 41 -8.70 -23.66 8.60
CA GLN A 41 -9.14 -22.84 9.73
C GLN A 41 -8.05 -21.87 10.21
N ILE A 42 -6.79 -22.28 10.17
CA ILE A 42 -5.65 -21.37 10.50
C ILE A 42 -5.53 -20.27 9.44
N LEU A 43 -5.63 -20.62 8.16
CA LEU A 43 -5.59 -19.65 7.07
C LEU A 43 -6.78 -18.69 7.10
N ASP A 44 -7.98 -19.18 7.40
CA ASP A 44 -9.19 -18.38 7.58
C ASP A 44 -9.02 -17.36 8.73
N ALA A 45 -8.49 -17.83 9.87
CA ALA A 45 -8.24 -16.94 11.02
C ALA A 45 -7.24 -15.82 10.67
N ILE A 46 -6.19 -16.11 9.90
CA ILE A 46 -5.22 -15.12 9.43
C ILE A 46 -5.87 -14.17 8.44
N ALA A 47 -6.67 -14.69 7.51
CA ALA A 47 -7.39 -13.88 6.53
C ALA A 47 -8.37 -12.92 7.23
N GLU A 48 -9.15 -13.38 8.19
CA GLU A 48 -10.06 -12.54 8.98
C GLU A 48 -9.30 -11.47 9.77
N PHE A 49 -8.18 -11.83 10.38
CA PHE A 49 -7.34 -10.86 11.08
C PHE A 49 -6.84 -9.77 10.12
N THR A 50 -6.26 -10.15 8.98
CA THR A 50 -5.77 -9.18 7.99
C THR A 50 -6.89 -8.32 7.41
N ASN A 51 -8.06 -8.89 7.13
CA ASN A 51 -9.24 -8.15 6.66
C ASN A 51 -9.81 -7.20 7.72
N SER A 52 -9.60 -7.49 9.00
CA SER A 52 -10.06 -6.60 10.09
C SER A 52 -9.21 -5.33 10.25
N ILE A 53 -8.03 -5.27 9.61
CA ILE A 53 -7.17 -4.09 9.59
C ILE A 53 -7.70 -3.13 8.51
N THR A 54 -8.65 -2.30 8.91
CA THR A 54 -9.29 -1.32 8.03
C THR A 54 -8.79 0.09 8.34
N ASN A 55 -8.58 0.89 7.30
CA ASN A 55 -8.09 2.25 7.39
C ASN A 55 -9.05 3.18 6.63
N TYR A 56 -10.06 3.72 7.35
CA TYR A 56 -11.11 4.55 6.80
C TYR A 56 -11.42 5.80 7.66
N SER A 57 -10.58 6.13 8.65
CA SER A 57 -10.78 7.27 9.54
C SER A 57 -9.75 8.37 9.29
N THR A 58 -9.43 8.61 8.02
CA THR A 58 -8.44 9.62 7.64
C THR A 58 -9.09 10.98 7.40
N LYS A 59 -8.27 12.04 7.41
CA LYS A 59 -8.72 13.38 6.98
C LYS A 59 -9.22 13.36 5.54
N PHE A 60 -8.60 12.56 4.66
CA PHE A 60 -9.04 12.37 3.29
C PHE A 60 -10.45 11.76 3.21
N ASP A 61 -10.75 10.73 4.00
CA ASP A 61 -12.09 10.10 4.01
C ASP A 61 -13.16 11.09 4.46
N SER A 62 -12.90 11.83 5.52
CA SER A 62 -13.81 12.90 5.99
C SER A 62 -14.00 13.99 4.93
N ALA A 63 -12.96 14.32 4.17
CA ALA A 63 -13.04 15.30 3.10
C ALA A 63 -13.85 14.79 1.90
N VAL A 64 -13.70 13.52 1.54
CA VAL A 64 -14.52 12.87 0.49
C VAL A 64 -15.98 12.78 0.90
N GLU A 65 -16.26 12.38 2.13
CA GLU A 65 -17.64 12.31 2.66
C GLU A 65 -18.30 13.69 2.63
N ASN A 66 -17.63 14.70 3.17
CA ASN A 66 -18.12 16.09 3.16
C ASN A 66 -18.36 16.61 1.75
N PHE A 67 -17.46 16.29 0.81
CA PHE A 67 -17.60 16.66 -0.59
C PHE A 67 -18.79 15.96 -1.25
N SER A 68 -18.98 14.67 -1.00
CA SER A 68 -20.03 13.83 -1.60
C SER A 68 -21.43 14.23 -1.17
N VAL A 69 -21.61 14.71 0.07
CA VAL A 69 -22.87 15.24 0.58
C VAL A 69 -23.30 16.50 -0.19
N ASN A 70 -22.34 17.30 -0.66
CA ASN A 70 -22.58 18.60 -1.29
C ASN A 70 -22.42 18.59 -2.82
N ASN A 71 -21.92 17.50 -3.43
CA ASN A 71 -21.61 17.40 -4.85
C ASN A 71 -21.81 15.97 -5.38
N HIS A 72 -21.97 15.80 -6.68
CA HIS A 72 -21.99 14.48 -7.30
C HIS A 72 -20.63 13.77 -7.17
N PRO A 73 -20.61 12.44 -6.83
CA PRO A 73 -19.41 11.71 -6.40
C PRO A 73 -18.32 11.51 -7.45
N THR A 74 -18.53 11.85 -8.70
CA THR A 74 -17.65 11.44 -9.81
C THR A 74 -16.45 12.35 -10.10
N SER A 75 -16.25 13.44 -9.36
CA SER A 75 -15.21 14.45 -9.67
C SER A 75 -14.39 14.97 -8.48
N HIS A 76 -14.16 14.14 -7.45
CA HIS A 76 -13.46 14.63 -6.24
C HIS A 76 -12.04 15.16 -6.50
N PHE A 77 -11.35 14.68 -7.52
CA PHE A 77 -9.99 15.14 -7.79
C PHE A 77 -9.93 16.49 -8.52
N GLY A 78 -10.98 16.86 -9.23
CA GLY A 78 -11.00 18.10 -10.01
C GLY A 78 -11.34 19.38 -9.22
N LYS A 79 -11.73 19.27 -7.96
CA LYS A 79 -12.12 20.40 -7.12
C LYS A 79 -11.44 20.35 -5.76
N ASP A 80 -11.24 21.49 -5.13
CA ASP A 80 -10.68 21.59 -3.79
C ASP A 80 -11.63 21.03 -2.74
N PHE A 81 -11.07 20.38 -1.74
CA PHE A 81 -11.80 19.96 -0.54
C PHE A 81 -11.74 21.06 0.52
N ASN A 82 -12.89 21.45 1.05
CA ASN A 82 -12.98 22.51 2.06
C ASN A 82 -12.26 22.15 3.37
N LEU A 83 -12.14 20.85 3.68
CA LEU A 83 -11.42 20.36 4.87
C LEU A 83 -9.89 20.35 4.69
N PHE A 84 -9.42 20.57 3.47
CA PHE A 84 -8.00 20.59 3.17
C PHE A 84 -7.44 22.01 3.20
N THR A 85 -6.19 22.13 3.62
CA THR A 85 -5.43 23.37 3.40
C THR A 85 -5.17 23.58 1.91
N ALA A 86 -4.77 24.79 1.53
CA ALA A 86 -4.37 25.07 0.15
C ALA A 86 -3.20 24.17 -0.30
N GLN A 87 -2.27 23.85 0.59
CA GLN A 87 -1.15 22.95 0.33
C GLN A 87 -1.59 21.52 0.05
N GLU A 88 -2.48 20.97 0.88
CA GLU A 88 -3.04 19.63 0.71
C GLU A 88 -3.86 19.52 -0.58
N ASN A 89 -4.60 20.55 -0.96
CA ASN A 89 -5.34 20.59 -2.22
C ASN A 89 -4.40 20.63 -3.44
N ARG A 90 -3.30 21.40 -3.40
CA ARG A 90 -2.29 21.36 -4.46
C ARG A 90 -1.66 19.98 -4.56
N GLY A 91 -1.33 19.35 -3.43
CA GLY A 91 -0.80 17.99 -3.39
C GLY A 91 -1.79 16.96 -3.94
N LYS A 92 -3.10 17.10 -3.64
CA LYS A 92 -4.18 16.28 -4.20
C LYS A 92 -4.25 16.40 -5.73
N ALA A 93 -4.13 17.60 -6.26
CA ALA A 93 -4.14 17.84 -7.71
C ALA A 93 -2.91 17.21 -8.38
N LEU A 94 -1.72 17.33 -7.79
CA LEU A 94 -0.51 16.65 -8.25
C LEU A 94 -0.65 15.12 -8.19
N TYR A 95 -1.17 14.58 -7.10
CA TYR A 95 -1.45 13.16 -6.98
C TYR A 95 -2.38 12.66 -8.10
N SER A 96 -3.47 13.38 -8.35
CA SER A 96 -4.43 13.03 -9.39
C SER A 96 -3.77 12.95 -10.78
N SER A 97 -2.89 13.88 -11.10
CA SER A 97 -2.26 13.94 -12.42
C SER A 97 -1.09 12.98 -12.60
N LEU A 98 -0.34 12.67 -11.54
CA LEU A 98 0.93 11.95 -11.63
C LEU A 98 0.89 10.53 -11.04
N CYS A 99 0.03 10.27 -10.06
CA CYS A 99 0.09 9.05 -9.25
C CYS A 99 -1.15 8.16 -9.38
N SER A 100 -2.33 8.76 -9.63
CA SER A 100 -3.61 8.05 -9.59
C SER A 100 -3.75 6.95 -10.64
N ASN A 101 -3.03 7.04 -11.76
CA ASN A 101 -3.04 6.02 -12.81
C ASN A 101 -2.54 4.65 -12.28
N CYS A 102 -1.57 4.66 -11.37
CA CYS A 102 -1.08 3.44 -10.72
C CYS A 102 -1.76 3.17 -9.38
N HIS A 103 -1.94 4.20 -8.54
CA HIS A 103 -2.43 4.03 -7.16
C HIS A 103 -3.94 4.20 -7.00
N GLY A 104 -4.68 4.46 -8.10
CA GLY A 104 -6.13 4.62 -8.07
C GLY A 104 -6.60 5.94 -7.46
N SER A 105 -7.92 6.04 -7.24
CA SER A 105 -8.53 7.27 -6.73
C SER A 105 -8.46 7.43 -5.20
N LEU A 106 -7.94 6.44 -4.46
CA LEU A 106 -7.98 6.38 -2.98
C LEU A 106 -9.40 6.40 -2.37
N ALA A 107 -10.41 6.72 -3.17
CA ALA A 107 -11.83 6.81 -2.80
C ALA A 107 -12.68 5.69 -3.44
N GLY A 108 -12.09 4.52 -3.70
CA GLY A 108 -12.80 3.32 -4.16
C GLY A 108 -12.50 2.85 -5.58
N GLN A 109 -11.90 3.67 -6.46
CA GLN A 109 -11.41 3.16 -7.73
C GLN A 109 -10.03 2.53 -7.54
N PRO A 110 -9.86 1.22 -7.83
CA PRO A 110 -8.58 0.57 -7.68
C PRO A 110 -7.57 1.10 -8.70
N GLY A 111 -6.31 1.10 -8.31
CA GLY A 111 -5.19 1.34 -9.22
C GLY A 111 -4.78 0.05 -9.94
N LYS A 112 -3.57 0.07 -10.49
CA LYS A 112 -2.95 -1.13 -11.05
C LYS A 112 -2.66 -2.16 -9.96
N LEU A 113 -2.83 -3.44 -10.27
CA LEU A 113 -2.47 -4.52 -9.34
C LEU A 113 -0.95 -4.63 -9.19
N VAL A 114 -0.24 -4.60 -10.30
CA VAL A 114 1.22 -4.68 -10.38
C VAL A 114 1.77 -3.66 -11.38
N SER A 115 2.98 -3.18 -11.14
CA SER A 115 3.68 -2.24 -12.02
C SER A 115 5.20 -2.36 -11.86
N ASN A 116 5.95 -1.85 -12.83
CA ASN A 116 7.38 -1.63 -12.73
C ASN A 116 7.66 -0.13 -12.75
N ASN A 117 8.18 0.39 -11.67
CA ASN A 117 8.41 1.81 -11.48
C ASN A 117 9.81 2.30 -11.91
N GLY A 118 10.60 1.44 -12.55
CA GLY A 118 11.93 1.81 -13.03
C GLY A 118 12.97 2.06 -11.94
N LEU A 119 12.88 1.36 -10.79
CA LEU A 119 13.86 1.48 -9.70
C LEU A 119 15.25 1.03 -10.17
N TYR A 120 15.31 -0.03 -10.96
CA TYR A 120 16.53 -0.61 -11.50
C TYR A 120 16.48 -0.80 -13.02
N THR A 121 17.67 -0.75 -13.66
CA THR A 121 17.82 -1.15 -15.06
C THR A 121 17.68 -2.67 -15.21
N ASN A 122 18.22 -3.44 -14.26
CA ASN A 122 18.11 -4.88 -14.18
C ASN A 122 17.68 -5.28 -12.77
N TYR A 123 16.72 -6.17 -12.68
CA TYR A 123 16.17 -6.65 -11.41
C TYR A 123 16.75 -8.01 -11.04
N LYS A 124 17.17 -8.19 -9.78
CA LYS A 124 17.50 -9.50 -9.20
C LYS A 124 16.24 -10.25 -8.79
N ASP A 125 15.31 -9.54 -8.13
CA ASP A 125 13.97 -10.01 -7.86
C ASP A 125 13.04 -9.53 -8.98
N LEU A 126 12.24 -10.40 -9.54
CA LEU A 126 11.30 -10.11 -10.62
C LEU A 126 9.87 -9.87 -10.11
N GLY A 127 9.65 -10.02 -8.81
CA GLY A 127 8.32 -9.90 -8.20
C GLY A 127 7.32 -10.90 -8.80
N ALA A 128 6.27 -10.41 -9.43
CA ALA A 128 5.27 -11.23 -10.11
C ALA A 128 5.68 -11.66 -11.53
N GLY A 129 6.83 -11.20 -12.03
CA GLY A 129 7.32 -11.49 -13.38
C GLY A 129 8.13 -12.76 -13.47
N LYS A 130 8.36 -13.24 -14.71
CA LYS A 130 9.15 -14.44 -15.00
C LYS A 130 10.51 -14.12 -15.65
N ASN A 131 10.64 -12.94 -16.20
CA ASN A 131 11.87 -12.46 -16.87
C ASN A 131 12.00 -10.93 -16.72
N GLN A 132 13.12 -10.34 -17.14
CA GLN A 132 13.40 -8.91 -16.99
C GLN A 132 12.32 -8.01 -17.64
N GLY A 133 11.75 -8.42 -18.76
CA GLY A 133 10.65 -7.69 -19.43
C GLY A 133 9.31 -7.79 -18.71
N GLU A 134 9.21 -8.64 -17.71
CA GLU A 134 7.98 -8.86 -16.92
C GLU A 134 8.16 -8.47 -15.45
N ALA A 135 9.36 -8.02 -15.03
CA ALA A 135 9.61 -7.63 -13.65
C ALA A 135 8.58 -6.60 -13.18
N LYS A 136 7.70 -7.00 -12.25
CA LYS A 136 6.60 -6.18 -11.74
C LYS A 136 6.35 -6.47 -10.27
N PHE A 137 6.02 -5.43 -9.54
CA PHE A 137 5.75 -5.50 -8.10
C PHE A 137 4.34 -5.01 -7.82
N LYS A 138 3.73 -5.50 -6.74
CA LYS A 138 2.43 -5.04 -6.29
C LYS A 138 2.46 -3.53 -6.10
N VAL A 139 1.49 -2.82 -6.67
CA VAL A 139 1.27 -1.41 -6.39
C VAL A 139 0.64 -1.29 -4.99
N PRO A 140 1.34 -0.71 -4.01
CA PRO A 140 0.85 -0.64 -2.64
C PRO A 140 -0.24 0.41 -2.49
N THR A 141 -1.08 0.25 -1.46
CA THR A 141 -1.87 1.37 -0.95
C THR A 141 -0.95 2.47 -0.44
N LEU A 142 -1.38 3.73 -0.57
CA LEU A 142 -0.67 4.88 0.02
C LEU A 142 -1.25 5.30 1.38
N ARG A 143 -2.26 4.59 1.88
CA ARG A 143 -2.81 4.82 3.21
C ARG A 143 -1.80 4.38 4.26
N ASN A 144 -1.63 5.20 5.29
CA ASN A 144 -0.66 4.98 6.36
C ASN A 144 0.81 4.85 5.91
N LEU A 145 1.13 5.38 4.73
CA LEU A 145 2.43 5.24 4.09
C LEU A 145 3.60 5.68 4.98
N ILE A 146 3.42 6.69 5.85
CA ILE A 146 4.48 7.18 6.74
C ILE A 146 4.98 6.13 7.74
N TYR A 147 4.15 5.12 8.06
CA TYR A 147 4.50 4.06 9.01
C TYR A 147 5.21 2.87 8.35
N THR A 148 5.35 2.87 7.02
CA THR A 148 5.85 1.72 6.27
C THR A 148 7.24 1.92 5.66
N ALA A 149 7.99 2.91 6.14
CA ALA A 149 9.39 3.06 5.76
C ALA A 149 10.22 1.83 6.21
N PRO A 150 11.29 1.43 5.47
CA PRO A 150 11.74 2.01 4.20
C PRO A 150 10.86 1.61 3.00
N TYR A 151 11.00 2.35 1.89
CA TYR A 151 10.13 2.25 0.71
C TYR A 151 10.77 1.48 -0.43
N MET A 152 9.98 1.21 -1.47
CA MET A 152 10.18 0.33 -2.62
C MET A 152 10.05 -1.16 -2.24
N HIS A 153 10.09 -2.04 -3.25
CA HIS A 153 9.92 -3.48 -3.03
C HIS A 153 11.04 -4.11 -2.20
N ASP A 154 12.21 -3.48 -2.17
CA ASP A 154 13.42 -3.94 -1.48
C ASP A 154 13.83 -3.05 -0.29
N GLY A 155 13.04 -2.03 0.03
CA GLY A 155 13.36 -1.10 1.11
C GLY A 155 14.53 -0.17 0.84
N SER A 156 14.94 0.00 -0.42
CA SER A 156 16.15 0.75 -0.78
C SER A 156 16.05 2.26 -0.57
N ILE A 157 14.86 2.82 -0.38
CA ILE A 157 14.65 4.25 -0.19
C ILE A 157 14.07 4.52 1.21
N ALA A 158 14.81 5.26 2.02
CA ALA A 158 14.48 5.47 3.43
C ALA A 158 13.37 6.50 3.68
N THR A 159 13.14 7.45 2.77
CA THR A 159 12.25 8.60 3.00
C THR A 159 11.27 8.83 1.85
N LEU A 160 10.13 9.45 2.15
CA LEU A 160 9.16 9.85 1.11
C LEU A 160 9.76 10.89 0.15
N ASP A 161 10.60 11.82 0.62
CA ASP A 161 11.29 12.74 -0.28
C ASP A 161 12.17 11.99 -1.28
N GLY A 162 12.89 10.95 -0.83
CA GLY A 162 13.66 10.07 -1.71
C GLY A 162 12.80 9.32 -2.73
N VAL A 163 11.59 8.88 -2.33
CA VAL A 163 10.61 8.29 -3.27
C VAL A 163 10.18 9.32 -4.32
N LEU A 164 9.87 10.54 -3.91
CA LEU A 164 9.49 11.61 -4.83
C LEU A 164 10.65 12.03 -5.73
N GLU A 165 11.91 12.00 -5.23
CA GLU A 165 13.09 12.22 -6.06
C GLU A 165 13.27 11.12 -7.11
N HIS A 166 13.03 9.86 -6.74
CA HIS A 166 13.03 8.76 -7.71
C HIS A 166 12.08 9.04 -8.87
N TYR A 167 10.82 9.41 -8.61
CA TYR A 167 9.86 9.75 -9.66
C TYR A 167 10.20 11.06 -10.38
N SER A 168 10.83 12.02 -9.68
CA SER A 168 11.23 13.30 -10.26
C SER A 168 12.29 13.13 -11.34
N GLN A 169 13.37 12.37 -11.05
CA GLN A 169 14.56 12.31 -11.90
C GLN A 169 15.16 10.90 -12.03
N GLY A 170 14.79 9.97 -11.15
CA GLY A 170 15.50 8.72 -10.92
C GLY A 170 14.94 7.50 -11.65
N ILE A 171 13.85 7.60 -12.41
CA ILE A 171 13.26 6.48 -13.15
C ILE A 171 14.27 5.96 -14.18
N LYS A 172 14.58 4.66 -14.11
CA LYS A 172 15.53 4.00 -15.02
C LYS A 172 14.80 3.20 -16.07
N TYR A 173 15.32 3.21 -17.28
CA TYR A 173 14.83 2.34 -18.34
C TYR A 173 15.11 0.86 -18.00
N ASN A 174 14.09 0.05 -18.22
CA ASN A 174 14.20 -1.41 -18.32
C ASN A 174 13.05 -1.94 -19.22
N PRO A 175 13.15 -3.15 -19.76
CA PRO A 175 12.14 -3.69 -20.69
C PRO A 175 10.72 -3.81 -20.10
N GLY A 176 10.60 -3.89 -18.77
CA GLY A 176 9.31 -4.02 -18.07
C GLY A 176 8.76 -2.70 -17.55
N LEU A 177 9.43 -1.56 -17.77
CA LEU A 177 9.00 -0.25 -17.29
C LEU A 177 7.54 0.04 -17.68
N ASP A 178 6.76 0.49 -16.71
CA ASP A 178 5.35 0.79 -16.94
C ASP A 178 5.17 1.88 -18.00
N GLU A 179 4.23 1.68 -18.92
CA GLU A 179 4.00 2.59 -20.04
C GLU A 179 3.62 4.01 -19.60
N SER A 180 2.96 4.15 -18.45
CA SER A 180 2.63 5.46 -17.87
C SER A 180 3.86 6.23 -17.38
N LEU A 181 5.01 5.56 -17.28
CA LEU A 181 6.30 6.13 -16.90
C LEU A 181 7.26 6.27 -18.09
N THR A 182 6.74 6.17 -19.32
CA THR A 182 7.52 6.37 -20.56
C THR A 182 6.94 7.50 -21.40
N ASP A 183 7.81 8.16 -22.14
CA ASP A 183 7.40 9.09 -23.21
C ASP A 183 6.99 8.33 -24.48
N TYR A 184 6.60 9.06 -25.53
CA TYR A 184 6.22 8.48 -26.83
C TYR A 184 7.37 7.74 -27.54
N LYS A 185 8.63 7.98 -27.12
CA LYS A 185 9.83 7.29 -27.61
C LYS A 185 10.25 6.14 -26.72
N LYS A 186 9.44 5.79 -25.73
CA LYS A 186 9.71 4.76 -24.70
C LYS A 186 10.90 5.09 -23.77
N ASN A 187 11.30 6.36 -23.66
CA ASN A 187 12.27 6.78 -22.65
C ASN A 187 11.55 6.98 -21.31
N PRO A 188 12.25 6.75 -20.18
CA PRO A 188 11.70 7.07 -18.87
C PRO A 188 11.34 8.56 -18.76
N VAL A 189 10.14 8.84 -18.26
CA VAL A 189 9.73 10.21 -17.97
C VAL A 189 10.47 10.76 -16.77
N LYS A 190 10.62 12.09 -16.74
CA LYS A 190 11.06 12.84 -15.56
C LYS A 190 9.92 13.74 -15.13
N MET A 191 9.38 13.52 -13.95
CA MET A 191 8.26 14.32 -13.47
C MET A 191 8.68 15.76 -13.09
N ASN A 192 10.00 16.01 -12.94
CA ASN A 192 10.59 17.32 -12.68
C ASN A 192 9.92 18.04 -11.49
N LEU A 193 9.69 17.32 -10.39
CA LEU A 193 9.05 17.86 -9.21
C LEU A 193 9.91 18.94 -8.56
N SER A 194 9.38 20.15 -8.45
CA SER A 194 10.02 21.20 -7.65
C SER A 194 9.99 20.83 -6.16
N LYS A 195 10.78 21.53 -5.34
CA LYS A 195 10.72 21.41 -3.88
C LYS A 195 9.29 21.60 -3.37
N GLN A 196 8.59 22.62 -3.85
CA GLN A 196 7.20 22.91 -3.47
C GLN A 196 6.25 21.75 -3.88
N ASN A 197 6.41 21.15 -5.08
CA ASN A 197 5.59 20.01 -5.50
C ASN A 197 5.77 18.81 -4.57
N LYS A 198 7.00 18.53 -4.13
CA LYS A 198 7.26 17.44 -3.19
C LYS A 198 6.65 17.71 -1.82
N GLU A 199 6.81 18.93 -1.30
CA GLU A 199 6.18 19.36 -0.04
C GLU A 199 4.65 19.26 -0.09
N ASP A 200 4.04 19.70 -1.20
CA ASP A 200 2.59 19.62 -1.41
C ASP A 200 2.10 18.15 -1.50
N LEU A 201 2.82 17.29 -2.24
CA LEU A 201 2.52 15.85 -2.30
C LEU A 201 2.62 15.20 -0.93
N ILE A 202 3.66 15.48 -0.15
CA ILE A 202 3.82 14.94 1.21
C ILE A 202 2.68 15.43 2.12
N ALA A 203 2.29 16.71 2.02
CA ALA A 203 1.15 17.24 2.77
C ALA A 203 -0.15 16.49 2.43
N PHE A 204 -0.39 16.22 1.15
CA PHE A 204 -1.55 15.40 0.74
C PHE A 204 -1.45 13.95 1.24
N LEU A 205 -0.29 13.29 1.10
CA LEU A 205 -0.11 11.91 1.58
C LEU A 205 -0.34 11.80 3.10
N ASN A 206 0.01 12.84 3.86
CA ASN A 206 -0.27 12.89 5.29
C ASN A 206 -1.78 12.94 5.61
N THR A 207 -2.65 13.37 4.69
CA THR A 207 -4.10 13.30 4.89
C THR A 207 -4.65 11.87 4.85
N LEU A 208 -3.84 10.88 4.42
CA LEU A 208 -4.17 9.46 4.34
C LEU A 208 -3.80 8.66 5.60
N ILE A 209 -3.37 9.35 6.65
CA ILE A 209 -2.98 8.73 7.93
C ILE A 209 -4.22 8.44 8.76
N ASP A 210 -4.29 7.21 9.26
CA ASP A 210 -5.25 6.75 10.26
C ASP A 210 -4.51 6.21 11.48
N ASP A 211 -4.30 7.07 12.46
CA ASP A 211 -3.63 6.71 13.72
C ASP A 211 -4.45 5.72 14.57
N THR A 212 -5.76 5.62 14.33
CA THR A 212 -6.64 4.77 15.13
C THR A 212 -6.27 3.30 14.97
N VAL A 213 -5.88 2.90 13.76
CA VAL A 213 -5.41 1.54 13.46
C VAL A 213 -4.13 1.21 14.24
N MET A 214 -3.19 2.16 14.27
CA MET A 214 -1.89 1.97 14.94
C MET A 214 -2.02 1.91 16.48
N LYS A 215 -3.07 2.51 17.03
CA LYS A 215 -3.33 2.60 18.49
C LYS A 215 -4.37 1.57 18.96
N ALA A 216 -4.98 0.82 18.06
CA ALA A 216 -6.06 -0.10 18.41
C ALA A 216 -5.51 -1.32 19.19
N GLU A 217 -5.97 -1.51 20.42
CA GLU A 217 -5.56 -2.62 21.30
C GLU A 217 -5.73 -4.00 20.63
N LYS A 218 -6.79 -4.17 19.82
CA LYS A 218 -7.06 -5.42 19.08
C LYS A 218 -5.95 -5.85 18.12
N PHE A 219 -5.06 -4.91 17.72
CA PHE A 219 -3.90 -5.17 16.85
C PHE A 219 -2.57 -5.17 17.62
N SER A 220 -2.60 -4.96 18.94
CA SER A 220 -1.42 -5.05 19.77
C SER A 220 -0.98 -6.51 19.96
N ASP A 221 0.25 -6.70 20.42
CA ASP A 221 0.75 -8.02 20.76
C ASP A 221 -0.06 -8.63 21.93
N PRO A 222 -0.87 -9.68 21.70
CA PRO A 222 -1.72 -10.27 22.74
C PRO A 222 -0.92 -10.97 23.84
N LEU A 223 0.39 -11.17 23.65
CA LEU A 223 1.29 -11.84 24.59
C LEU A 223 2.10 -10.84 25.43
N LYS A 224 2.09 -9.56 25.09
CA LYS A 224 2.62 -8.51 25.98
C LYS A 224 1.68 -8.30 27.15
N LYS A 225 2.17 -8.63 28.34
CA LYS A 225 1.56 -8.26 29.61
C LYS A 225 2.04 -6.89 30.06
#